data_4ff68204a6cf969e9aef3512bf30df45
#
_entry.id   4ff68204a6cf969e9aef3512bf30df45
#
_cell.length_a   1.000
_cell.length_b   1.000
_cell.length_c   1.000
_cell.angle_alpha   90.00
_cell.angle_beta   90.00
_cell.angle_gamma   90.00
#
_symmetry.space_group_name_H-M   'P 1'
#
loop_
_entity.id
_entity.type
_entity.pdbx_description
1 polymer ?
#
loop_
_entity_poly.entity_id
_entity_poly.type
_entity_poly.pdbx_seq_one_letter_code
_entity_poly.pdbx_strand_id
1 'polypeptide(L)'
;ALISATNSKSDTSDGPITAHAAACSYKSDISRLSDLPPGLVVSNLDLGPYIAVSTPHRVVAGPYHRIHPAIKRLFDTLRAQPQAAEHHLRELGADYVVLCAAPAKEITTQKAGNKAETFSQYLRSGGTLPFLQPVDLGSLRGPLKVWKVSPKT
;
A
#
# COMPACT_ATOMS: atom_id res chain seq x y z
N ALA A 1 -28.57 -19.15 14.71
CA ALA A 1 -28.62 -17.72 14.93
C ALA A 1 -27.41 -17.21 15.66
N LEU A 2 -27.02 -17.96 16.60
CA LEU A 2 -25.94 -17.54 17.43
C LEU A 2 -24.64 -17.55 16.70
N ILE A 3 -24.53 -18.35 15.75
CA ILE A 3 -23.32 -18.55 15.05
C ILE A 3 -22.92 -17.38 14.28
N SER A 4 -23.88 -16.70 13.76
CA SER A 4 -23.53 -15.56 12.95
C SER A 4 -22.83 -14.51 13.75
N ALA A 5 -23.13 -14.45 15.00
CA ALA A 5 -22.50 -13.46 15.81
C ALA A 5 -21.03 -13.75 15.98
N THR A 6 -20.66 -14.97 15.92
CA THR A 6 -19.29 -15.29 16.12
C THR A 6 -18.43 -14.92 14.97
N ASN A 7 -19.00 -14.89 13.81
CA ASN A 7 -18.24 -14.52 12.72
C ASN A 7 -17.68 -13.19 12.81
N SER A 8 -18.44 -12.28 13.28
CA SER A 8 -17.99 -10.93 13.33
C SER A 8 -16.86 -10.76 14.28
N LYS A 9 -16.69 -11.66 15.15
CA LYS A 9 -15.65 -11.49 16.13
C LYS A 9 -14.28 -11.65 15.53
N SER A 10 -14.18 -12.43 14.53
CA SER A 10 -12.89 -12.60 13.95
C SER A 10 -12.34 -11.31 13.44
N ASP A 11 -13.21 -10.41 13.12
CA ASP A 11 -12.76 -9.17 12.60
C ASP A 11 -12.08 -8.33 13.61
N THR A 12 -12.51 -8.45 14.84
CA THR A 12 -11.96 -7.60 15.85
C THR A 12 -10.62 -8.04 16.31
N SER A 13 -10.29 -9.27 16.06
CA SER A 13 -8.99 -9.73 16.46
C SER A 13 -7.91 -9.04 15.71
N ASP A 14 -8.24 -8.49 14.60
CA ASP A 14 -7.27 -7.83 13.80
C ASP A 14 -6.88 -6.48 14.36
N GLY A 15 -7.68 -5.98 15.21
CA GLY A 15 -7.32 -4.88 16.06
C GLY A 15 -6.47 -3.78 15.50
N PRO A 16 -5.44 -3.43 16.20
CA PRO A 16 -4.73 -2.20 15.91
C PRO A 16 -3.94 -2.18 14.61
N ILE A 17 -3.49 -3.33 14.16
CA ILE A 17 -2.73 -3.36 12.94
C ILE A 17 -3.64 -3.07 11.77
N THR A 18 -4.85 -3.54 11.87
CA THR A 18 -5.80 -3.45 10.80
C THR A 18 -6.63 -2.20 10.82
N ALA A 19 -6.53 -1.39 11.86
CA ALA A 19 -7.31 -0.16 11.91
C ALA A 19 -7.06 0.73 10.71
N HIS A 20 -5.82 0.82 10.27
CA HIS A 20 -5.46 1.57 9.08
C HIS A 20 -5.80 0.77 7.83
N ALA A 21 -5.41 -0.49 7.82
CA ALA A 21 -5.71 -1.35 6.68
C ALA A 21 -7.21 -1.54 6.50
N ALA A 22 -7.97 -1.56 7.58
CA ALA A 22 -9.41 -1.72 7.50
C ALA A 22 -10.10 -0.62 6.69
N ALA A 23 -9.56 0.58 6.72
CA ALA A 23 -10.13 1.68 5.94
C ALA A 23 -9.94 1.48 4.43
N CYS A 24 -8.96 0.68 4.04
CA CYS A 24 -8.61 0.47 2.64
C CYS A 24 -8.73 -0.99 2.20
N SER A 25 -9.09 -1.89 3.10
CA SER A 25 -9.11 -3.31 2.81
C SER A 25 -10.49 -3.82 2.41
N TYR A 26 -11.38 -2.95 1.99
CA TYR A 26 -12.68 -3.38 1.48
C TYR A 26 -12.43 -4.33 0.30
N LYS A 27 -13.05 -5.49 0.38
CA LYS A 27 -12.86 -6.50 -0.64
C LYS A 27 -13.23 -5.99 -2.03
N SER A 28 -14.26 -5.18 -2.11
CA SER A 28 -14.68 -4.60 -3.37
C SER A 28 -13.63 -3.65 -3.94
N ASP A 29 -12.95 -2.90 -3.09
CA ASP A 29 -11.90 -1.98 -3.55
C ASP A 29 -10.67 -2.76 -4.01
N ILE A 30 -10.23 -3.70 -3.19
CA ILE A 30 -9.05 -4.51 -3.50
C ILE A 30 -9.26 -5.30 -4.80
N SER A 31 -10.45 -5.84 -5.01
CA SER A 31 -10.74 -6.61 -6.20
C SER A 31 -10.66 -5.79 -7.48
N ARG A 32 -10.83 -4.46 -7.37
CA ARG A 32 -10.67 -3.59 -8.54
C ARG A 32 -9.25 -3.60 -9.09
N LEU A 33 -8.27 -3.92 -8.25
CA LEU A 33 -6.90 -4.03 -8.70
C LEU A 33 -6.72 -5.19 -9.70
N SER A 34 -7.63 -6.14 -9.70
CA SER A 34 -7.59 -7.24 -10.65
C SER A 34 -7.91 -6.81 -12.08
N ASP A 35 -8.45 -5.61 -12.25
CA ASP A 35 -8.72 -5.07 -13.58
C ASP A 35 -7.43 -4.62 -14.28
N LEU A 36 -6.36 -4.51 -13.52
CA LEU A 36 -5.07 -4.12 -14.06
C LEU A 36 -4.24 -5.36 -14.42
N PRO A 37 -3.39 -5.27 -15.43
CA PRO A 37 -2.53 -6.41 -15.77
C PRO A 37 -1.68 -6.85 -14.57
N PRO A 38 -1.48 -8.15 -14.37
CA PRO A 38 -0.71 -8.63 -13.23
C PRO A 38 0.69 -8.02 -13.17
N GLY A 39 1.13 -7.66 -11.99
CA GLY A 39 2.43 -7.06 -11.79
C GLY A 39 2.84 -7.04 -10.34
N LEU A 40 3.97 -6.41 -10.07
CA LEU A 40 4.51 -6.27 -8.73
C LEU A 40 4.03 -4.96 -8.12
N VAL A 41 3.46 -5.04 -6.93
CA VAL A 41 2.88 -3.91 -6.23
C VAL A 41 3.73 -3.54 -5.02
N VAL A 42 4.04 -2.25 -4.92
CA VAL A 42 4.59 -1.65 -3.71
C VAL A 42 3.41 -1.04 -2.96
N SER A 43 3.18 -1.47 -1.74
CA SER A 43 2.03 -1.00 -0.96
C SER A 43 2.41 -0.79 0.50
N ASN A 44 1.49 -0.21 1.26
CA ASN A 44 1.61 -0.27 2.71
C ASN A 44 1.75 -1.72 3.12
N LEU A 45 2.58 -1.98 4.12
CA LEU A 45 2.86 -3.35 4.54
C LEU A 45 1.59 -4.13 4.86
N ASP A 46 0.67 -3.47 5.55
CA ASP A 46 -0.57 -4.12 5.98
C ASP A 46 -1.55 -4.43 4.86
N LEU A 47 -1.42 -3.77 3.73
CA LEU A 47 -2.27 -4.06 2.56
C LEU A 47 -1.76 -5.25 1.77
N GLY A 48 -0.48 -5.59 1.91
CA GLY A 48 0.13 -6.65 1.13
C GLY A 48 -0.66 -7.96 1.12
N PRO A 49 -1.03 -8.50 2.29
CA PRO A 49 -1.78 -9.76 2.33
C PRO A 49 -3.09 -9.71 1.58
N TYR A 50 -3.82 -8.62 1.69
CA TYR A 50 -5.12 -8.49 1.00
C TYR A 50 -4.93 -8.47 -0.51
N ILE A 51 -3.92 -7.78 -0.99
CA ILE A 51 -3.63 -7.72 -2.42
C ILE A 51 -3.16 -9.07 -2.93
N ALA A 52 -2.26 -9.73 -2.19
CA ALA A 52 -1.70 -10.99 -2.63
C ALA A 52 -2.74 -12.12 -2.70
N VAL A 53 -3.69 -12.11 -1.77
CA VAL A 53 -4.72 -13.16 -1.71
C VAL A 53 -5.86 -12.91 -2.68
N SER A 54 -6.22 -11.65 -2.89
CA SER A 54 -7.44 -11.29 -3.61
C SER A 54 -7.22 -10.88 -5.06
N THR A 55 -5.97 -10.76 -5.49
CA THR A 55 -5.66 -10.32 -6.86
C THR A 55 -4.54 -11.17 -7.44
N PRO A 56 -4.33 -11.12 -8.76
CA PRO A 56 -3.21 -11.81 -9.38
C PRO A 56 -1.88 -11.07 -9.23
N HIS A 57 -1.86 -9.98 -8.50
CA HIS A 57 -0.63 -9.21 -8.34
C HIS A 57 0.28 -9.81 -7.27
N ARG A 58 1.58 -9.57 -7.42
CA ARG A 58 2.58 -9.90 -6.41
C ARG A 58 2.84 -8.67 -5.57
N VAL A 59 3.22 -8.85 -4.32
CA VAL A 59 3.58 -7.75 -3.43
C VAL A 59 5.03 -7.89 -3.00
N VAL A 60 5.66 -6.77 -2.69
CA VAL A 60 7.07 -6.77 -2.29
C VAL A 60 7.24 -7.47 -0.94
N ALA A 61 6.40 -7.15 0.01
CA ALA A 61 6.46 -7.74 1.34
C ALA A 61 5.12 -7.62 2.04
N GLY A 62 4.92 -8.48 3.02
CA GLY A 62 3.76 -8.41 3.91
C GLY A 62 4.24 -8.64 5.34
N PRO A 63 3.39 -8.38 6.32
CA PRO A 63 3.80 -8.49 7.72
C PRO A 63 4.14 -9.91 8.15
N TYR A 64 3.74 -10.90 7.37
CA TYR A 64 4.07 -12.29 7.65
C TYR A 64 5.45 -12.69 7.11
N HIS A 65 6.11 -11.83 6.38
CA HIS A 65 7.43 -12.14 5.87
C HIS A 65 8.46 -12.03 6.97
N ARG A 66 9.17 -13.10 7.21
CA ARG A 66 10.29 -13.08 8.14
C ARG A 66 11.58 -12.59 7.47
N ILE A 67 11.49 -12.33 6.19
CA ILE A 67 12.66 -11.98 5.40
C ILE A 67 12.90 -10.49 5.51
N HIS A 68 13.81 -10.13 6.37
CA HIS A 68 14.17 -8.74 6.60
C HIS A 68 14.50 -7.96 5.32
N PRO A 69 15.23 -8.53 4.33
CA PRO A 69 15.58 -7.76 3.15
C PRO A 69 14.36 -7.24 2.36
N ALA A 70 13.31 -8.04 2.24
CA ALA A 70 12.13 -7.61 1.50
C ALA A 70 11.41 -6.48 2.22
N ILE A 71 11.25 -6.61 3.53
CA ILE A 71 10.63 -5.58 4.35
C ILE A 71 11.47 -4.31 4.32
N LYS A 72 12.78 -4.45 4.42
CA LYS A 72 13.68 -3.31 4.38
C LYS A 72 13.54 -2.58 3.04
N ARG A 73 13.53 -3.30 1.93
CA ARG A 73 13.38 -2.69 0.62
C ARG A 73 12.06 -1.95 0.48
N LEU A 74 11.00 -2.52 1.02
CA LEU A 74 9.70 -1.85 1.01
C LEU A 74 9.77 -0.53 1.77
N PHE A 75 10.29 -0.55 2.99
CA PHE A 75 10.37 0.66 3.79
C PHE A 75 11.36 1.67 3.20
N ASP A 76 12.48 1.22 2.67
CA ASP A 76 13.43 2.12 2.02
C ASP A 76 12.76 2.87 0.87
N THR A 77 11.90 2.18 0.12
CA THR A 77 11.16 2.79 -0.98
C THR A 77 10.14 3.79 -0.46
N LEU A 78 9.32 3.38 0.49
CA LEU A 78 8.25 4.23 1.00
C LEU A 78 8.76 5.46 1.73
N ARG A 79 9.91 5.34 2.35
CA ARG A 79 10.53 6.43 3.13
C ARG A 79 11.53 7.26 2.34
N ALA A 80 11.81 6.90 1.11
CA ALA A 80 12.73 7.65 0.27
C ALA A 80 12.20 9.06 0.00
N GLN A 81 13.07 9.96 -0.39
CA GLN A 81 12.61 11.24 -0.92
C GLN A 81 11.79 10.98 -2.17
N PRO A 82 10.76 11.76 -2.44
CA PRO A 82 9.84 11.45 -3.55
C PRO A 82 10.53 11.19 -4.89
N GLN A 83 11.49 12.02 -5.24
CA GLN A 83 12.19 11.86 -6.51
C GLN A 83 13.13 10.66 -6.51
N ALA A 84 13.69 10.33 -5.36
CA ALA A 84 14.60 9.20 -5.24
C ALA A 84 13.88 7.86 -5.27
N ALA A 85 12.58 7.87 -5.03
CA ALA A 85 11.81 6.64 -5.03
C ALA A 85 11.79 5.94 -6.38
N GLU A 86 11.96 6.68 -7.45
CA GLU A 86 12.00 6.10 -8.79
C GLU A 86 13.09 5.02 -8.88
N HIS A 87 14.25 5.30 -8.37
CA HIS A 87 15.36 4.35 -8.39
C HIS A 87 14.98 3.07 -7.66
N HIS A 88 14.40 3.20 -6.48
CA HIS A 88 13.97 2.04 -5.70
C HIS A 88 12.90 1.23 -6.42
N LEU A 89 11.94 1.89 -7.01
CA LEU A 89 10.87 1.22 -7.75
C LEU A 89 11.43 0.46 -8.95
N ARG A 90 12.38 1.04 -9.64
CA ARG A 90 13.00 0.41 -10.81
C ARG A 90 13.83 -0.80 -10.40
N GLU A 91 14.57 -0.70 -9.30
CA GLU A 91 15.34 -1.82 -8.79
C GLU A 91 14.46 -2.98 -8.37
N LEU A 92 13.31 -2.70 -7.80
CA LEU A 92 12.37 -3.73 -7.40
C LEU A 92 11.64 -4.35 -8.59
N GLY A 93 11.61 -3.66 -9.72
CA GLY A 93 10.77 -4.05 -10.83
C GLY A 93 9.31 -3.82 -10.57
N ALA A 94 8.98 -2.78 -9.79
CA ALA A 94 7.61 -2.49 -9.42
C ALA A 94 6.80 -1.98 -10.59
N ASP A 95 5.57 -2.47 -10.70
CA ASP A 95 4.65 -2.05 -11.75
C ASP A 95 3.60 -1.09 -11.23
N TYR A 96 3.26 -1.20 -9.95
CA TYR A 96 2.24 -0.37 -9.32
C TYR A 96 2.63 0.05 -7.93
N VAL A 97 2.07 1.18 -7.50
CA VAL A 97 2.13 1.63 -6.11
C VAL A 97 0.69 1.75 -5.62
N VAL A 98 0.38 1.12 -4.51
CA VAL A 98 -0.96 1.14 -3.93
C VAL A 98 -0.84 1.59 -2.48
N LEU A 99 -1.46 2.69 -2.15
CA LEU A 99 -1.37 3.26 -0.80
C LEU A 99 -2.75 3.54 -0.23
N CYS A 100 -2.86 3.36 1.07
CA CYS A 100 -4.04 3.77 1.81
C CYS A 100 -3.85 5.22 2.23
N ALA A 101 -4.70 6.09 1.75
CA ALA A 101 -4.63 7.51 2.07
C ALA A 101 -5.43 7.88 3.32
N ALA A 102 -5.91 6.88 4.06
CA ALA A 102 -6.59 7.16 5.32
C ALA A 102 -5.61 7.88 6.25
N PRO A 103 -6.12 8.82 7.06
CA PRO A 103 -5.28 9.47 8.05
C PRO A 103 -4.89 8.44 9.08
N ALA A 104 -3.82 7.77 8.83
CA ALA A 104 -3.22 6.93 9.82
C ALA A 104 -2.58 7.87 10.82
N LYS A 105 -2.75 7.57 12.07
CA LYS A 105 -1.73 7.97 13.01
C LYS A 105 -0.52 7.19 12.57
N GLU A 106 0.23 7.76 11.69
CA GLU A 106 1.50 7.17 11.41
C GLU A 106 2.22 7.04 12.73
N ILE A 107 2.61 5.83 13.00
CA ILE A 107 3.65 5.64 13.97
C ILE A 107 4.85 6.26 13.27
N THR A 108 4.88 7.54 13.31
CA THR A 108 6.00 8.24 12.79
C THR A 108 7.08 8.07 13.82
N THR A 109 7.87 7.12 13.58
CA THR A 109 9.18 7.10 14.16
C THR A 109 10.01 8.19 13.52
N GLN A 110 9.39 9.06 12.79
CA GLN A 110 10.09 10.22 12.29
C GLN A 110 10.30 11.16 13.44
N LYS A 111 11.51 11.16 13.89
CA LYS A 111 11.95 12.12 14.89
C LYS A 111 11.54 13.50 14.41
N ALA A 112 10.91 14.21 15.30
CA ALA A 112 10.64 15.62 15.10
C ALA A 112 11.95 16.28 14.66
N GLY A 113 11.97 16.86 13.51
CA GLY A 113 13.19 17.48 12.99
C GLY A 113 13.50 17.09 11.56
N ASN A 114 13.07 15.92 11.13
CA ASN A 114 13.21 15.60 9.74
C ASN A 114 11.96 16.08 9.02
N LYS A 115 12.06 17.26 8.46
CA LYS A 115 10.93 17.91 7.82
C LYS A 115 10.71 17.46 6.37
N ALA A 116 11.56 16.58 5.87
CA ALA A 116 11.44 16.13 4.50
C ALA A 116 10.30 15.13 4.38
N GLU A 117 9.39 15.41 3.49
CA GLU A 117 8.26 14.53 3.22
C GLU A 117 8.76 13.27 2.54
N THR A 118 8.31 12.11 2.97
CA THR A 118 8.68 10.85 2.36
C THR A 118 7.85 10.61 1.10
N PHE A 119 8.28 9.66 0.29
CA PHE A 119 7.57 9.26 -0.91
C PHE A 119 6.10 8.91 -0.61
N SER A 120 5.87 8.07 0.40
CA SER A 120 4.50 7.69 0.73
C SER A 120 3.68 8.87 1.23
N GLN A 121 4.25 9.73 2.05
CA GLN A 121 3.56 10.93 2.55
C GLN A 121 3.21 11.87 1.40
N TYR A 122 4.15 12.07 0.50
CA TYR A 122 3.96 12.95 -0.64
C TYR A 122 2.80 12.49 -1.53
N LEU A 123 2.75 11.20 -1.83
CA LEU A 123 1.67 10.66 -2.64
C LEU A 123 0.33 10.70 -1.91
N ARG A 124 0.34 10.41 -0.62
CA ARG A 124 -0.90 10.42 0.17
C ARG A 124 -1.48 11.81 0.30
N SER A 125 -0.65 12.83 0.29
CA SER A 125 -1.10 14.21 0.36
C SER A 125 -1.47 14.81 -1.00
N GLY A 126 -1.43 14.02 -2.04
CA GLY A 126 -1.86 14.46 -3.37
C GLY A 126 -0.73 14.86 -4.31
N GLY A 127 0.52 14.59 -3.93
CA GLY A 127 1.67 14.90 -4.78
C GLY A 127 1.69 14.09 -6.07
N THR A 128 2.30 14.64 -7.11
CA THR A 128 2.44 13.98 -8.40
C THR A 128 3.90 13.86 -8.75
N LEU A 129 4.24 12.76 -9.41
CA LEU A 129 5.60 12.50 -9.84
C LEU A 129 5.60 12.03 -11.30
N PRO A 130 6.61 12.43 -12.08
CA PRO A 130 6.58 12.15 -13.52
C PRO A 130 6.67 10.67 -13.87
N PHE A 131 7.21 9.85 -12.98
CA PHE A 131 7.33 8.41 -13.21
C PHE A 131 6.12 7.62 -12.72
N LEU A 132 5.10 8.29 -12.22
CA LEU A 132 3.88 7.64 -11.74
C LEU A 132 2.66 8.22 -12.43
N GLN A 133 1.77 7.34 -12.86
CA GLN A 133 0.50 7.74 -13.44
C GLN A 133 -0.62 7.32 -12.52
N PRO A 134 -1.44 8.24 -12.02
CA PRO A 134 -2.59 7.87 -11.20
C PRO A 134 -3.52 6.97 -11.99
N VAL A 135 -4.04 5.95 -11.32
CA VAL A 135 -4.98 5.02 -11.92
C VAL A 135 -6.35 5.23 -11.29
N ASP A 136 -7.35 5.46 -12.13
CA ASP A 136 -8.72 5.61 -11.66
C ASP A 136 -9.40 4.25 -11.70
N LEU A 137 -9.75 3.73 -10.54
CA LEU A 137 -10.45 2.47 -10.41
C LEU A 137 -11.96 2.65 -10.25
N GLY A 138 -12.46 3.87 -10.43
CA GLY A 138 -13.87 4.18 -10.24
C GLY A 138 -14.16 4.50 -8.78
N SER A 139 -15.42 4.37 -8.40
CA SER A 139 -15.83 4.67 -7.04
C SER A 139 -15.37 3.57 -6.09
N LEU A 140 -14.59 3.95 -5.10
CA LEU A 140 -14.12 3.04 -4.07
C LEU A 140 -14.79 3.38 -2.75
N ARG A 141 -14.88 2.40 -1.87
CA ARG A 141 -15.45 2.59 -0.55
C ARG A 141 -14.47 3.25 0.40
N GLY A 142 -13.20 2.95 0.23
CA GLY A 142 -12.16 3.48 1.09
C GLY A 142 -11.21 4.41 0.34
N PRO A 143 -10.28 5.02 1.05
CA PRO A 143 -9.32 5.96 0.46
C PRO A 143 -8.10 5.27 -0.17
N LEU A 144 -8.33 4.24 -0.95
CA LEU A 144 -7.27 3.53 -1.63
C LEU A 144 -6.83 4.32 -2.86
N LYS A 145 -5.54 4.51 -3.01
CA LYS A 145 -4.98 5.20 -4.17
C LYS A 145 -3.99 4.30 -4.89
N VAL A 146 -4.01 4.36 -6.20
CA VAL A 146 -3.21 3.49 -7.06
C VAL A 146 -2.49 4.30 -8.11
N TRP A 147 -1.25 3.96 -8.35
CA TRP A 147 -0.45 4.56 -9.42
C TRP A 147 0.21 3.45 -10.22
N LYS A 148 0.35 3.67 -11.51
CA LYS A 148 1.13 2.80 -12.37
C LYS A 148 2.52 3.39 -12.51
N VAL A 149 3.54 2.56 -12.40
CA VAL A 149 4.92 3.00 -12.64
C VAL A 149 5.12 3.07 -14.14
N SER A 150 5.48 4.25 -14.62
CA SER A 150 5.66 4.46 -16.04
C SER A 150 6.88 3.68 -16.55
N PRO A 151 6.82 3.14 -17.77
CA PRO A 151 7.97 2.44 -18.31
C PRO A 151 9.15 3.39 -18.43
N LYS A 152 10.33 2.84 -18.24
CA LYS A 152 11.54 3.62 -18.43
C LYS A 152 11.75 3.83 -19.92
N THR A 153 11.84 5.06 -20.32
CA THR A 153 12.12 5.39 -21.72
C THR A 153 13.61 5.49 -21.95
#